data_89d98bd550ad20eecddc4024f21218f3
#
_entry.id   89d98bd550ad20eecddc4024f21218f3
#
_cell.length_a   1.000
_cell.length_b   1.000
_cell.length_c   1.000
_cell.angle_alpha   90.00
_cell.angle_beta   90.00
_cell.angle_gamma   90.00
#
_symmetry.space_group_name_H-M   'P 1'
#
loop_
_entity.id
_entity.type
_entity.pdbx_description
1 polymer ?
#
loop_
_entity_poly.entity_id
_entity_poly.type
_entity_poly.pdbx_seq_one_letter_code
_entity_poly.pdbx_strand_id
1 'polypeptide(L)'
;MNKIKIWFLILVLLLIDRGTKYAFYDLRIGESLFFFTPVFNHGISRGIHINQIVIWCISLLALWFFVYLYYKKAISTWIFILLIAGTLGNLVDRLFLWGVRDFISLWNFPVFNIADCYLTFAVLFLIKKEIFPCNSCTKM
;
A
#
# COMPACT_ATOMS: atom_id res chain seq x y z
N MET A 1 15.54 -13.98 4.67
CA MET A 1 14.88 -13.52 5.92
C MET A 1 13.94 -14.61 6.43
N ASN A 2 13.90 -14.85 7.75
CA ASN A 2 13.01 -15.87 8.33
C ASN A 2 11.54 -15.48 8.12
N LYS A 3 10.64 -16.46 7.87
CA LYS A 3 9.20 -16.26 7.66
C LYS A 3 8.53 -15.46 8.80
N ILE A 4 8.91 -15.74 10.04
CA ILE A 4 8.40 -15.02 11.22
C ILE A 4 8.72 -13.52 11.13
N LYS A 5 9.94 -13.14 10.75
CA LYS A 5 10.34 -11.74 10.59
C LYS A 5 9.57 -11.04 9.45
N ILE A 6 9.25 -11.75 8.37
CA ILE A 6 8.46 -11.21 7.26
C ILE A 6 7.05 -10.83 7.76
N TRP A 7 6.36 -11.76 8.41
CA TRP A 7 5.01 -11.51 8.92
C TRP A 7 4.98 -10.47 10.02
N PHE A 8 6.00 -10.45 10.88
CA PHE A 8 6.14 -9.42 11.90
C PHE A 8 6.28 -8.01 11.28
N LEU A 9 7.11 -7.86 10.24
CA LEU A 9 7.26 -6.58 9.55
C LEU A 9 5.98 -6.15 8.83
N ILE A 10 5.27 -7.07 8.17
CA ILE A 10 3.97 -6.79 7.58
C ILE A 10 2.99 -6.28 8.65
N LEU A 11 2.93 -6.94 9.80
CA LEU A 11 2.06 -6.52 10.90
C LEU A 11 2.41 -5.13 11.40
N VAL A 12 3.71 -4.83 11.59
CA VAL A 12 4.17 -3.50 12.03
C VAL A 12 3.75 -2.43 11.03
N LEU A 13 3.94 -2.65 9.72
CA LEU A 13 3.51 -1.70 8.68
C LEU A 13 1.99 -1.52 8.65
N LEU A 14 1.22 -2.58 8.85
CA LEU A 14 -0.23 -2.48 8.98
C LEU A 14 -0.66 -1.67 10.21
N LEU A 15 0.01 -1.87 11.35
CA LEU A 15 -0.27 -1.08 12.56
C LEU A 15 0.08 0.40 12.37
N ILE A 16 1.15 0.71 11.65
CA ILE A 16 1.50 2.09 11.29
C ILE A 16 0.42 2.69 10.38
N ASP A 17 -0.02 1.98 9.33
CA ASP A 17 -1.09 2.47 8.46
C ASP A 17 -2.39 2.69 9.25
N ARG A 18 -2.81 1.76 10.10
CA ARG A 18 -4.01 1.89 10.93
C ARG A 18 -3.90 3.03 11.93
N GLY A 19 -2.75 3.15 12.59
CA GLY A 19 -2.48 4.22 13.56
C GLY A 19 -2.48 5.61 12.93
N THR A 20 -1.88 5.76 11.75
CA THR A 20 -1.88 7.04 11.02
C THR A 20 -3.27 7.39 10.49
N LYS A 21 -4.04 6.45 9.96
CA LYS A 21 -5.43 6.65 9.58
C LYS A 21 -6.29 7.07 10.78
N TYR A 22 -6.12 6.43 11.92
CA TYR A 22 -6.82 6.84 13.14
C TYR A 22 -6.43 8.25 13.58
N ALA A 23 -5.12 8.56 13.63
CA ALA A 23 -4.63 9.86 14.08
C ALA A 23 -5.04 11.02 13.14
N PHE A 24 -4.79 10.87 11.84
CA PHE A 24 -4.94 11.98 10.89
C PHE A 24 -6.31 12.03 10.22
N TYR A 25 -7.00 10.91 10.09
CA TYR A 25 -8.34 10.89 9.51
C TYR A 25 -9.43 10.96 10.59
N ASP A 26 -9.43 10.04 11.58
CA ASP A 26 -10.52 9.95 12.55
C ASP A 26 -10.42 11.05 13.63
N LEU A 27 -9.22 11.26 14.20
CA LEU A 27 -8.96 12.33 15.21
C LEU A 27 -8.62 13.68 14.58
N ARG A 28 -8.41 13.75 13.28
CA ARG A 28 -8.09 14.99 12.52
C ARG A 28 -6.87 15.76 13.08
N ILE A 29 -5.89 15.05 13.62
CA ILE A 29 -4.66 15.67 14.12
C ILE A 29 -3.92 16.32 12.96
N GLY A 30 -3.65 17.63 13.08
CA GLY A 30 -2.94 18.39 12.05
C GLY A 30 -3.81 18.86 10.87
N GLU A 31 -5.14 18.80 10.94
CA GLU A 31 -6.05 19.31 9.89
C GLU A 31 -5.83 20.80 9.58
N SER A 32 -5.26 21.56 10.53
CA SER A 32 -4.85 22.95 10.31
C SER A 32 -3.63 23.09 9.38
N LEU A 33 -2.89 22.00 9.15
CA LEU A 33 -1.76 21.96 8.24
C LEU A 33 -2.26 21.63 6.84
N PHE A 34 -1.88 22.40 5.84
CA PHE A 34 -2.39 22.25 4.48
C PHE A 34 -2.05 20.88 3.82
N PHE A 35 -1.16 20.09 4.43
CA PHE A 35 -0.79 18.74 3.98
C PHE A 35 -1.79 17.66 4.43
N PHE A 36 -2.66 17.92 5.41
CA PHE A 36 -3.56 16.93 5.97
C PHE A 36 -5.01 17.32 5.68
N THR A 37 -5.61 16.64 4.72
CA THR A 37 -7.00 16.84 4.32
C THR A 37 -7.71 15.48 4.37
N PRO A 38 -8.45 15.17 5.45
CA PRO A 38 -9.17 13.91 5.55
C PRO A 38 -10.22 13.77 4.45
N VAL A 39 -10.11 12.75 3.62
CA VAL A 39 -11.04 12.42 2.53
C VAL A 39 -11.41 10.95 2.59
N PHE A 40 -12.71 10.65 2.53
CA PHE A 40 -13.19 9.29 2.42
C PHE A 40 -13.34 8.88 0.96
N ASN A 41 -12.53 7.91 0.54
CA ASN A 41 -12.44 7.50 -0.85
C ASN A 41 -13.27 6.22 -1.09
N HIS A 42 -14.43 6.35 -1.70
CA HIS A 42 -15.30 5.22 -2.07
C HIS A 42 -14.87 4.51 -3.37
N GLY A 43 -13.91 5.05 -4.10
CA GLY A 43 -13.47 4.54 -5.39
C GLY A 43 -12.00 4.13 -5.42
N ILE A 44 -11.43 4.13 -6.63
CA ILE A 44 -10.00 3.87 -6.83
C ILE A 44 -9.22 5.19 -6.76
N SER A 45 -9.74 6.26 -7.36
CA SER A 45 -9.12 7.59 -7.37
C SER A 45 -10.10 8.63 -7.90
N ARG A 46 -9.99 9.88 -7.43
CA ARG A 46 -10.72 11.06 -7.94
C ARG A 46 -12.24 10.84 -8.17
N GLY A 47 -12.91 10.04 -7.30
CA GLY A 47 -14.36 9.88 -7.39
C GLY A 47 -14.86 8.93 -8.47
N ILE A 48 -14.00 8.12 -9.09
CA ILE A 48 -14.45 7.03 -9.97
C ILE A 48 -15.12 5.98 -9.08
N HIS A 49 -16.45 5.94 -9.14
CA HIS A 49 -17.25 4.95 -8.42
C HIS A 49 -17.16 3.60 -9.13
N ILE A 50 -16.47 2.66 -8.50
CA ILE A 50 -16.46 1.25 -8.92
C ILE A 50 -17.15 0.46 -7.82
N ASN A 51 -17.89 -0.58 -8.21
CA ASN A 51 -18.51 -1.49 -7.25
C ASN A 51 -17.45 -2.04 -6.28
N GLN A 52 -17.69 -1.90 -4.98
CA GLN A 52 -16.75 -2.32 -3.94
C GLN A 52 -16.38 -3.81 -4.04
N ILE A 53 -17.32 -4.64 -4.46
CA ILE A 53 -17.07 -6.09 -4.67
C ILE A 53 -15.99 -6.30 -5.73
N VAL A 54 -16.01 -5.52 -6.81
CA VAL A 54 -14.99 -5.59 -7.87
C VAL A 54 -13.62 -5.18 -7.31
N ILE A 55 -13.58 -4.12 -6.49
CA ILE A 55 -12.34 -3.67 -5.86
C ILE A 55 -11.79 -4.73 -4.89
N TRP A 56 -12.65 -5.40 -4.13
CA TRP A 56 -12.24 -6.52 -3.26
C TRP A 56 -11.66 -7.66 -4.07
N CYS A 57 -12.32 -8.07 -5.15
CA CYS A 57 -11.82 -9.13 -6.04
C CYS A 57 -10.46 -8.77 -6.63
N ILE A 58 -10.28 -7.53 -7.09
CA ILE A 58 -8.98 -7.04 -7.61
C ILE A 58 -7.92 -7.06 -6.52
N SER A 59 -8.25 -6.63 -5.28
CA SER A 59 -7.30 -6.62 -4.18
C SER A 59 -6.88 -8.04 -3.76
N LEU A 60 -7.81 -8.98 -3.72
CA LEU A 60 -7.53 -10.39 -3.43
C LEU A 60 -6.69 -11.03 -4.54
N LEU A 61 -7.01 -10.75 -5.81
CA LEU A 61 -6.22 -11.21 -6.94
C LEU A 61 -4.79 -10.64 -6.91
N ALA A 62 -4.63 -9.37 -6.56
CA ALA A 62 -3.33 -8.74 -6.39
C ALA A 62 -2.52 -9.40 -5.26
N LEU A 63 -3.13 -9.67 -4.11
CA LEU A 63 -2.47 -10.39 -3.01
C LEU A 63 -1.99 -11.78 -3.45
N TRP A 64 -2.87 -12.55 -4.13
CA TRP A 64 -2.50 -13.85 -4.69
C TRP A 64 -1.32 -13.74 -5.65
N PHE A 65 -1.37 -12.76 -6.56
CA PHE A 65 -0.33 -12.53 -7.55
C PHE A 65 1.01 -12.15 -6.90
N PHE A 66 1.02 -11.32 -5.86
CA PHE A 66 2.24 -10.95 -5.14
C PHE A 66 2.86 -12.13 -4.40
N VAL A 67 2.04 -12.99 -3.80
CA VAL A 67 2.49 -14.25 -3.20
C VAL A 67 3.10 -15.17 -4.27
N TYR A 68 2.49 -15.29 -5.43
CA TYR A 68 3.00 -16.06 -6.57
C TYR A 68 4.36 -15.52 -7.04
N LEU A 69 4.50 -14.20 -7.23
CA LEU A 69 5.76 -13.58 -7.63
C LEU A 69 6.87 -13.83 -6.60
N TYR A 70 6.53 -13.74 -5.32
CA TYR A 70 7.47 -14.01 -4.24
C TYR A 70 7.92 -15.48 -4.22
N TYR A 71 6.99 -16.40 -4.38
CA TYR A 71 7.27 -17.83 -4.48
C TYR A 71 8.18 -18.15 -5.68
N LYS A 72 7.95 -17.50 -6.82
CA LYS A 72 8.80 -17.59 -8.03
C LYS A 72 10.15 -16.87 -7.89
N LYS A 73 10.42 -16.22 -6.76
CA LYS A 73 11.63 -15.40 -6.53
C LYS A 73 11.79 -14.25 -7.53
N ALA A 74 10.71 -13.83 -8.18
CA ALA A 74 10.70 -12.71 -9.13
C ALA A 74 10.88 -11.36 -8.43
N ILE A 75 10.40 -11.25 -7.19
CA ILE A 75 10.51 -10.02 -6.37
C ILE A 75 11.32 -10.28 -5.10
N SER A 76 11.97 -9.22 -4.59
CA SER A 76 12.70 -9.30 -3.33
C SER A 76 11.76 -9.33 -2.13
N THR A 77 12.26 -9.82 -0.99
CA THR A 77 11.46 -9.88 0.24
C THR A 77 10.95 -8.51 0.70
N TRP A 78 11.73 -7.44 0.53
CA TRP A 78 11.31 -6.09 0.89
C TRP A 78 10.16 -5.58 0.03
N ILE A 79 10.24 -5.79 -1.29
CA ILE A 79 9.16 -5.45 -2.23
C ILE A 79 7.89 -6.24 -1.88
N PHE A 80 8.02 -7.54 -1.59
CA PHE A 80 6.90 -8.37 -1.15
C PHE A 80 6.22 -7.81 0.10
N ILE A 81 7.00 -7.45 1.14
CA ILE A 81 6.48 -6.89 2.39
C ILE A 81 5.67 -5.61 2.12
N LEU A 82 6.21 -4.68 1.32
CA LEU A 82 5.54 -3.42 1.01
C LEU A 82 4.26 -3.64 0.21
N LEU A 83 4.28 -4.54 -0.81
CA LEU A 83 3.09 -4.85 -1.62
C LEU A 83 1.98 -5.47 -0.77
N ILE A 84 2.32 -6.44 0.09
CA ILE A 84 1.32 -7.09 0.96
C ILE A 84 0.78 -6.10 1.99
N ALA A 85 1.64 -5.35 2.69
CA ALA A 85 1.21 -4.39 3.71
C ALA A 85 0.32 -3.29 3.11
N GLY A 86 0.71 -2.71 1.97
CA GLY A 86 -0.07 -1.66 1.33
C GLY A 86 -1.43 -2.16 0.82
N THR A 87 -1.45 -3.32 0.17
CA THR A 87 -2.71 -3.90 -0.32
C THR A 87 -3.64 -4.28 0.83
N LEU A 88 -3.14 -4.93 1.89
CA LEU A 88 -3.92 -5.28 3.07
C LEU A 88 -4.42 -4.05 3.83
N GLY A 89 -3.59 -3.00 3.98
CA GLY A 89 -3.98 -1.76 4.66
C GLY A 89 -5.22 -1.11 4.04
N ASN A 90 -5.26 -1.02 2.71
CA ASN A 90 -6.43 -0.49 2.00
C ASN A 90 -7.58 -1.49 1.88
N LEU A 91 -7.31 -2.80 1.80
CA LEU A 91 -8.34 -3.82 1.77
C LEU A 91 -9.12 -3.88 3.09
N VAL A 92 -8.44 -3.78 4.23
CA VAL A 92 -9.07 -3.76 5.57
C VAL A 92 -10.05 -2.59 5.67
N ASP A 93 -9.67 -1.38 5.26
CA ASP A 93 -10.61 -0.26 5.26
C ASP A 93 -11.83 -0.53 4.39
N ARG A 94 -11.66 -1.05 3.19
CA ARG A 94 -12.76 -1.36 2.26
C ARG A 94 -13.70 -2.43 2.79
N LEU A 95 -13.18 -3.44 3.48
CA LEU A 95 -14.00 -4.52 4.05
C LEU A 95 -14.87 -4.03 5.21
N PHE A 96 -14.36 -3.15 6.05
CA PHE A 96 -15.06 -2.71 7.25
C PHE A 96 -15.82 -1.38 7.08
N LEU A 97 -15.32 -0.48 6.20
CA LEU A 97 -15.84 0.87 6.05
C LEU A 97 -16.44 1.15 4.66
N TRP A 98 -16.32 0.22 3.70
CA TRP A 98 -16.78 0.40 2.31
C TRP A 98 -16.09 1.54 1.57
N GLY A 99 -14.88 1.88 1.98
CA GLY A 99 -14.04 2.91 1.38
C GLY A 99 -12.67 2.94 2.04
N VAL A 100 -11.85 3.92 1.68
CA VAL A 100 -10.49 4.08 2.23
C VAL A 100 -10.37 5.46 2.86
N ARG A 101 -9.72 5.51 4.01
CA ARG A 101 -9.40 6.75 4.72
C ARG A 101 -8.10 7.31 4.18
N ASP A 102 -8.19 8.36 3.38
CA ASP A 102 -7.07 9.11 2.84
C ASP A 102 -6.93 10.43 3.60
N PHE A 103 -5.69 10.91 3.81
CA PHE A 103 -5.47 12.10 4.62
C PHE A 103 -4.25 12.93 4.20
N ILE A 104 -3.38 12.44 3.31
CA ILE A 104 -2.21 13.17 2.84
C ILE A 104 -2.57 13.88 1.53
N SER A 105 -2.53 15.20 1.54
CA SER A 105 -2.79 16.05 0.38
C SER A 105 -1.51 16.72 -0.09
N LEU A 106 -1.14 16.54 -1.35
CA LEU A 106 0.01 17.19 -1.97
C LEU A 106 -0.45 17.92 -3.24
N TRP A 107 -0.62 19.25 -3.15
CA TRP A 107 -1.03 20.12 -4.27
C TRP A 107 -2.15 19.51 -5.14
N ASN A 108 -1.87 19.30 -6.42
CA ASN A 108 -2.82 18.74 -7.40
C ASN A 108 -2.85 17.20 -7.44
N PHE A 109 -2.16 16.52 -6.51
CA PHE A 109 -2.20 15.07 -6.43
C PHE A 109 -3.46 14.59 -5.68
N PRO A 110 -4.05 13.45 -6.06
CA PRO A 110 -5.14 12.85 -5.28
C PRO A 110 -4.70 12.62 -3.83
N VAL A 111 -5.62 12.85 -2.88
CA VAL A 111 -5.35 12.55 -1.47
C VAL A 111 -5.09 11.05 -1.32
N PHE A 112 -4.11 10.68 -0.51
CA PHE A 112 -3.64 9.31 -0.33
C PHE A 112 -3.30 9.02 1.14
N ASN A 113 -2.89 7.80 1.44
CA ASN A 113 -2.55 7.33 2.78
C ASN A 113 -1.19 6.60 2.81
N ILE A 114 -0.79 6.10 3.97
CA ILE A 114 0.50 5.42 4.16
C ILE A 114 0.57 4.09 3.40
N ALA A 115 -0.54 3.34 3.29
CA ALA A 115 -0.58 2.11 2.50
C ALA A 115 -0.28 2.37 1.01
N ASP A 116 -0.74 3.51 0.45
CA ASP A 116 -0.44 3.92 -0.92
C ASP A 116 1.05 4.27 -1.08
N CYS A 117 1.68 4.86 -0.05
CA CYS A 117 3.14 5.07 -0.03
C CYS A 117 3.88 3.73 -0.14
N TYR A 118 3.46 2.70 0.60
CA TYR A 118 4.09 1.38 0.51
C TYR A 118 4.00 0.80 -0.90
N LEU A 119 2.83 0.87 -1.53
CA LEU A 119 2.64 0.41 -2.91
C LEU A 119 3.50 1.20 -3.89
N THR A 120 3.55 2.51 -3.76
CA THR A 120 4.35 3.39 -4.61
C THR A 120 5.84 3.07 -4.49
N PHE A 121 6.37 2.96 -3.27
CA PHE A 121 7.78 2.59 -3.06
C PHE A 121 8.09 1.20 -3.61
N ALA A 122 7.19 0.23 -3.44
CA ALA A 122 7.38 -1.11 -4.00
C ALA A 122 7.50 -1.07 -5.52
N VAL A 123 6.64 -0.31 -6.21
CA VAL A 123 6.67 -0.14 -7.67
C VAL A 123 7.95 0.58 -8.11
N LEU A 124 8.36 1.65 -7.41
CA LEU A 124 9.60 2.36 -7.72
C LEU A 124 10.84 1.46 -7.58
N PHE A 125 10.89 0.59 -6.57
CA PHE A 125 11.97 -0.39 -6.42
C PHE A 125 11.95 -1.46 -7.52
N LEU A 126 10.77 -1.88 -7.98
CA LEU A 126 10.65 -2.80 -9.11
C LEU A 126 11.18 -2.15 -10.39
N ILE A 127 10.75 -0.94 -10.69
CA ILE A 127 11.20 -0.17 -11.87
C ILE A 127 12.72 0.02 -11.82
N LYS A 128 13.26 0.43 -10.66
CA LYS A 128 14.71 0.60 -10.51
C LYS A 128 15.48 -0.69 -10.80
N LYS A 129 14.97 -1.84 -10.33
CA LYS A 129 15.60 -3.14 -10.56
C LYS A 129 15.62 -3.53 -12.04
N GLU A 130 14.55 -3.22 -12.78
CA GLU A 130 14.45 -3.51 -14.22
C GLU A 130 15.32 -2.58 -15.06
N ILE A 131 15.34 -1.27 -14.75
CA ILE A 131 16.11 -0.28 -15.53
C ILE A 131 17.61 -0.36 -15.24
N PHE A 132 17.98 -0.66 -13.99
CA PHE A 132 19.38 -0.76 -13.56
C PHE A 132 19.66 -2.18 -13.03
N PRO A 133 19.68 -3.20 -13.92
CA PRO A 133 20.05 -4.54 -13.50
C PRO A 133 21.49 -4.50 -12.97
N CYS A 134 21.68 -4.95 -11.73
CA CYS A 134 23.00 -5.04 -11.11
C CYS A 134 23.82 -6.09 -11.86
N ASN A 135 24.71 -5.67 -12.76
CA ASN A 135 25.60 -6.54 -13.56
C ASN A 135 26.65 -7.31 -12.73
N SER A 136 26.61 -7.23 -11.39
CA SER A 136 27.59 -7.89 -10.52
C SER A 136 27.24 -9.31 -10.07
N CYS A 137 26.08 -9.86 -10.44
CA CYS A 137 25.69 -11.22 -10.04
C CYS A 137 25.78 -12.29 -11.13
N THR A 138 26.43 -11.97 -12.29
CA THR A 138 26.58 -12.95 -13.38
C THR A 138 28.02 -13.48 -13.51
N LYS A 139 28.76 -13.56 -12.39
CA LYS A 139 30.04 -14.30 -12.37
C LYS A 139 30.15 -15.04 -11.05
N MET A 140 29.60 -16.21 -10.99
CA MET A 140 30.14 -17.43 -10.35
C MET A 140 29.20 -18.60 -10.66
#